data_5b410823c310305f4e13786ed3498f88
#
_entry.id   5b410823c310305f4e13786ed3498f88
#
_cell.length_a   1.000
_cell.length_b   1.000
_cell.length_c   1.000
_cell.angle_alpha   90.00
_cell.angle_beta   90.00
_cell.angle_gamma   90.00
#
_symmetry.space_group_name_H-M   'P 1'
#
loop_
_entity.id
_entity.type
_entity.pdbx_description
1 polymer ?
#
loop_
_entity_poly.entity_id
_entity_poly.type
_entity_poly.pdbx_seq_one_letter_code
_entity_poly.pdbx_strand_id
1 'polypeptide(L)'
;MTPPRRGISLTPMETRRDVIVRAAELADRLGYELFVVPEGWGLDSTLVLTEIALQTERIQLMSGILSVWSRTPGAIAMNAATLSEISDGRYILGLGASTKALVEGFHGIEFAQPAKQLGATTKAVRRILQGERSEVPDDLDARALKLGQAPQPELQIYIAAMGPRAVTVAAEQ
;
A
#
# COMPACT_ATOMS: atom_id res chain seq x y z
N MET A 1 -3.37 31.64 -5.75
CA MET A 1 -2.79 30.61 -4.85
C MET A 1 -3.68 29.40 -4.94
N THR A 2 -3.12 28.26 -5.33
CA THR A 2 -3.86 26.97 -5.29
C THR A 2 -4.18 26.66 -3.82
N PRO A 3 -5.42 26.29 -3.46
CA PRO A 3 -5.75 25.94 -2.09
C PRO A 3 -4.88 24.76 -1.61
N PRO A 4 -4.54 24.69 -0.32
CA PRO A 4 -3.75 23.58 0.18
C PRO A 4 -4.52 22.26 -0.01
N ARG A 5 -3.83 21.22 -0.45
CA ARG A 5 -4.38 19.87 -0.55
C ARG A 5 -4.78 19.38 0.84
N ARG A 6 -5.96 18.75 0.93
CA ARG A 6 -6.50 18.27 2.21
C ARG A 6 -6.77 16.78 2.13
N GLY A 7 -6.20 16.04 3.08
CA GLY A 7 -6.43 14.62 3.24
C GLY A 7 -6.90 14.28 4.65
N ILE A 8 -7.50 13.12 4.80
CA ILE A 8 -7.91 12.53 6.08
C ILE A 8 -7.17 11.21 6.27
N SER A 9 -6.60 11.02 7.43
CA SER A 9 -6.08 9.74 7.91
C SER A 9 -6.74 9.39 9.22
N LEU A 10 -7.14 8.15 9.38
CA LEU A 10 -7.68 7.63 10.62
C LEU A 10 -6.57 7.07 11.50
N THR A 11 -6.89 6.78 12.75
CA THR A 11 -6.00 6.00 13.61
C THR A 11 -6.07 4.51 13.24
N PRO A 12 -4.96 3.75 13.32
CA PRO A 12 -4.99 2.30 13.11
C PRO A 12 -5.80 1.53 14.15
N MET A 13 -6.22 2.21 15.23
CA MET A 13 -7.10 1.66 16.27
C MET A 13 -8.59 1.82 15.95
N GLU A 14 -8.97 2.55 14.89
CA GLU A 14 -10.35 2.61 14.44
C GLU A 14 -10.70 1.33 13.67
N THR A 15 -11.57 0.51 14.24
CA THR A 15 -11.96 -0.78 13.67
C THR A 15 -13.46 -0.86 13.33
N ARG A 16 -14.19 0.23 13.51
CA ARG A 16 -15.60 0.32 13.10
C ARG A 16 -15.68 0.57 11.59
N ARG A 17 -15.73 -0.51 10.83
CA ARG A 17 -15.70 -0.49 9.35
C ARG A 17 -16.73 0.48 8.76
N ASP A 18 -17.96 0.47 9.28
CA ASP A 18 -19.04 1.34 8.80
C ASP A 18 -18.75 2.84 9.04
N VAL A 19 -18.09 3.17 10.14
CA VAL A 19 -17.65 4.55 10.45
C VAL A 19 -16.57 4.99 9.47
N ILE A 20 -15.61 4.10 9.18
CA ILE A 20 -14.52 4.38 8.24
C ILE A 20 -15.09 4.66 6.84
N VAL A 21 -15.97 3.81 6.35
CA VAL A 21 -16.59 3.94 5.01
C VAL A 21 -17.40 5.24 4.93
N ARG A 22 -18.27 5.52 5.92
CA ARG A 22 -19.05 6.76 5.95
C ARG A 22 -18.18 8.02 6.03
N ALA A 23 -17.06 7.96 6.75
CA ALA A 23 -16.10 9.08 6.80
C ALA A 23 -15.48 9.33 5.42
N ALA A 24 -15.15 8.29 4.68
CA ALA A 24 -14.60 8.40 3.32
C ALA A 24 -15.64 8.98 2.33
N GLU A 25 -16.87 8.49 2.35
CA GLU A 25 -17.98 9.05 1.55
C GLU A 25 -18.22 10.54 1.84
N LEU A 26 -18.20 10.92 3.12
CA LEU A 26 -18.35 12.31 3.52
C LEU A 26 -17.16 13.16 3.05
N ALA A 27 -15.94 12.64 3.18
CA ALA A 27 -14.73 13.32 2.70
C ALA A 27 -14.78 13.56 1.19
N ASP A 28 -15.22 12.56 0.41
CA ASP A 28 -15.38 12.68 -1.04
C ASP A 28 -16.41 13.77 -1.40
N ARG A 29 -17.57 13.77 -0.75
CA ARG A 29 -18.62 14.80 -0.96
C ARG A 29 -18.14 16.21 -0.59
N LEU A 30 -17.33 16.35 0.47
CA LEU A 30 -16.79 17.63 0.94
C LEU A 30 -15.56 18.11 0.15
N GLY A 31 -15.12 17.34 -0.86
CA GLY A 31 -14.00 17.73 -1.72
C GLY A 31 -12.62 17.58 -1.06
N TYR A 32 -12.47 16.63 -0.14
CA TYR A 32 -11.13 16.20 0.29
C TYR A 32 -10.46 15.42 -0.84
N GLU A 33 -9.15 15.55 -0.95
CA GLU A 33 -8.39 14.98 -2.06
C GLU A 33 -7.85 13.57 -1.78
N LEU A 34 -7.64 13.24 -0.50
CA LEU A 34 -7.02 11.98 -0.10
C LEU A 34 -7.70 11.40 1.15
N PHE A 35 -7.97 10.10 1.12
CA PHE A 35 -8.38 9.32 2.28
C PHE A 35 -7.40 8.17 2.53
N VAL A 36 -6.83 8.13 3.72
CA VAL A 36 -5.80 7.16 4.10
C VAL A 36 -6.36 6.17 5.11
N VAL A 37 -6.30 4.88 4.78
CA VAL A 37 -6.65 3.80 5.70
C VAL A 37 -5.37 3.16 6.24
N PRO A 38 -5.04 3.34 7.53
CA PRO A 38 -3.87 2.71 8.13
C PRO A 38 -4.09 1.21 8.34
N GLU A 39 -3.01 0.44 8.25
CA GLU A 39 -3.01 -0.98 8.58
C GLU A 39 -2.19 -1.25 9.84
N GLY A 40 -2.80 -1.90 10.80
CA GLY A 40 -2.18 -2.36 12.03
C GLY A 40 -2.48 -3.84 12.25
N TRP A 41 -3.13 -4.16 13.36
CA TRP A 41 -3.58 -5.53 13.71
C TRP A 41 -5.12 -5.61 13.83
N GLY A 42 -5.84 -4.65 13.26
CA GLY A 42 -7.29 -4.58 13.25
C GLY A 42 -7.88 -5.07 11.92
N LEU A 43 -8.18 -4.13 11.03
CA LEU A 43 -8.75 -4.44 9.71
C LEU A 43 -7.65 -4.53 8.66
N ASP A 44 -7.84 -5.41 7.67
CA ASP A 44 -7.07 -5.38 6.44
C ASP A 44 -7.45 -4.12 5.64
N SER A 45 -6.49 -3.22 5.47
CA SER A 45 -6.75 -1.92 4.85
C SER A 45 -7.16 -2.03 3.39
N THR A 46 -6.71 -3.06 2.67
CA THR A 46 -7.02 -3.23 1.25
C THR A 46 -8.46 -3.64 1.02
N LEU A 47 -9.03 -4.46 1.91
CA LEU A 47 -10.44 -4.83 1.85
C LEU A 47 -11.34 -3.63 2.16
N VAL A 48 -10.98 -2.84 3.16
CA VAL A 48 -11.73 -1.61 3.50
C VAL A 48 -11.61 -0.57 2.39
N LEU A 49 -10.41 -0.37 1.82
CA LEU A 49 -10.20 0.53 0.70
C LEU A 49 -10.97 0.10 -0.56
N THR A 50 -11.13 -1.21 -0.78
CA THR A 50 -11.96 -1.72 -1.88
C THR A 50 -13.43 -1.31 -1.69
N GLU A 51 -13.97 -1.46 -0.49
CA GLU A 51 -15.33 -1.02 -0.20
C GLU A 51 -15.49 0.50 -0.38
N ILE A 52 -14.54 1.29 0.12
CA ILE A 52 -14.54 2.73 -0.07
C ILE A 52 -14.45 3.11 -1.55
N ALA A 53 -13.63 2.41 -2.34
CA ALA A 53 -13.50 2.66 -3.77
C ALA A 53 -14.83 2.52 -4.52
N LEU A 54 -15.67 1.56 -4.10
CA LEU A 54 -16.99 1.31 -4.67
C LEU A 54 -18.06 2.32 -4.22
N GLN A 55 -17.81 3.07 -3.13
CA GLN A 55 -18.74 4.03 -2.54
C GLN A 55 -18.35 5.49 -2.79
N THR A 56 -17.22 5.73 -3.44
CA THR A 56 -16.66 7.07 -3.71
C THR A 56 -16.29 7.23 -5.17
N GLU A 57 -16.25 8.48 -5.68
CA GLU A 57 -16.04 8.74 -7.10
C GLU A 57 -14.75 9.53 -7.40
N ARG A 58 -14.29 10.38 -6.49
CA ARG A 58 -13.24 11.38 -6.77
C ARG A 58 -12.04 11.29 -5.85
N ILE A 59 -12.26 11.01 -4.56
CA ILE A 59 -11.21 11.02 -3.56
C ILE A 59 -10.15 9.97 -3.85
N GLN A 60 -8.87 10.36 -3.78
CA GLN A 60 -7.76 9.40 -3.83
C GLN A 60 -7.75 8.54 -2.57
N LEU A 61 -7.38 7.29 -2.72
CA LEU A 61 -7.38 6.29 -1.66
C LEU A 61 -5.95 5.81 -1.43
N MET A 62 -5.51 5.73 -0.18
CA MET A 62 -4.15 5.29 0.11
C MET A 62 -4.11 4.33 1.29
N SER A 63 -3.32 3.26 1.15
CA SER A 63 -2.92 2.45 2.30
C SER A 63 -1.89 3.21 3.14
N GLY A 64 -2.12 3.33 4.42
CA GLY A 64 -1.23 4.11 5.28
C GLY A 64 -0.63 3.36 6.46
N ILE A 65 0.13 2.35 6.24
CA ILE A 65 0.80 1.74 5.07
C ILE A 65 0.58 0.22 5.05
N LEU A 66 0.78 -0.45 3.91
CA LEU A 66 0.97 -1.90 3.89
C LEU A 66 2.38 -2.26 4.37
N SER A 67 2.45 -3.23 5.25
CA SER A 67 3.73 -3.75 5.73
C SER A 67 4.41 -4.61 4.64
N VAL A 68 5.69 -4.34 4.37
CA VAL A 68 6.51 -5.16 3.46
C VAL A 68 6.82 -6.57 4.01
N TRP A 69 6.38 -6.88 5.22
CA TRP A 69 6.57 -8.17 5.87
C TRP A 69 5.34 -9.07 5.78
N SER A 70 4.15 -8.48 5.78
CA SER A 70 2.90 -9.22 5.88
C SER A 70 2.45 -9.84 4.56
N ARG A 71 3.03 -9.40 3.43
CA ARG A 71 2.67 -9.87 2.09
C ARG A 71 3.90 -10.00 1.21
N THR A 72 3.89 -10.96 0.27
CA THR A 72 4.94 -11.05 -0.75
C THR A 72 4.85 -9.91 -1.76
N PRO A 73 5.96 -9.54 -2.45
CA PRO A 73 5.91 -8.52 -3.50
C PRO A 73 4.87 -8.81 -4.59
N GLY A 74 4.70 -10.08 -4.97
CA GLY A 74 3.68 -10.50 -5.92
C GLY A 74 2.26 -10.24 -5.40
N ALA A 75 1.97 -10.57 -4.13
CA ALA A 75 0.68 -10.30 -3.51
C ALA A 75 0.40 -8.80 -3.40
N ILE A 76 1.40 -7.99 -3.05
CA ILE A 76 1.27 -6.53 -3.00
C ILE A 76 0.95 -5.97 -4.39
N ALA A 77 1.67 -6.41 -5.42
CA ALA A 77 1.45 -5.94 -6.79
C ALA A 77 0.05 -6.33 -7.32
N MET A 78 -0.39 -7.59 -7.10
CA MET A 78 -1.75 -8.05 -7.45
C MET A 78 -2.80 -7.18 -6.77
N ASN A 79 -2.63 -6.94 -5.49
CA ASN A 79 -3.54 -6.16 -4.66
C ASN A 79 -3.63 -4.70 -5.16
N ALA A 80 -2.47 -4.08 -5.41
CA ALA A 80 -2.39 -2.71 -5.86
C ALA A 80 -3.00 -2.53 -7.26
N ALA A 81 -2.71 -3.43 -8.20
CA ALA A 81 -3.28 -3.39 -9.53
C ALA A 81 -4.80 -3.57 -9.51
N THR A 82 -5.31 -4.52 -8.72
CA THR A 82 -6.75 -4.77 -8.60
C THR A 82 -7.47 -3.57 -7.97
N LEU A 83 -6.92 -3.01 -6.90
CA LEU A 83 -7.52 -1.86 -6.24
C LEU A 83 -7.44 -0.58 -7.09
N SER A 84 -6.38 -0.41 -7.88
CA SER A 84 -6.27 0.65 -8.88
C SER A 84 -7.36 0.53 -9.94
N GLU A 85 -7.62 -0.67 -10.46
CA GLU A 85 -8.69 -0.93 -11.43
C GLU A 85 -10.08 -0.64 -10.82
N ILE A 86 -10.38 -1.18 -9.64
CA ILE A 86 -11.67 -0.97 -8.95
C ILE A 86 -11.91 0.51 -8.64
N SER A 87 -10.86 1.26 -8.30
CA SER A 87 -10.95 2.68 -7.95
C SER A 87 -10.83 3.63 -9.14
N ASP A 88 -10.74 3.11 -10.37
CA ASP A 88 -10.51 3.90 -11.59
C ASP A 88 -9.25 4.79 -11.48
N GLY A 89 -8.13 4.18 -11.07
CA GLY A 89 -6.83 4.82 -10.97
C GLY A 89 -6.63 5.74 -9.74
N ARG A 90 -7.58 5.80 -8.81
CA ARG A 90 -7.50 6.66 -7.61
C ARG A 90 -6.66 6.09 -6.48
N TYR A 91 -6.20 4.84 -6.58
CA TYR A 91 -5.43 4.20 -5.53
C TYR A 91 -3.95 4.61 -5.53
N ILE A 92 -3.43 4.87 -4.36
CA ILE A 92 -2.01 5.11 -4.07
C ILE A 92 -1.53 4.02 -3.12
N LEU A 93 -0.50 3.29 -3.52
CA LEU A 93 0.10 2.24 -2.70
C LEU A 93 1.07 2.85 -1.67
N GLY A 94 0.69 2.87 -0.41
CA GLY A 94 1.60 3.21 0.68
C GLY A 94 2.30 1.96 1.22
N LEU A 95 3.63 1.96 1.23
CA LEU A 95 4.47 0.88 1.75
C LEU A 95 5.32 1.34 2.92
N GLY A 96 5.61 0.45 3.86
CA GLY A 96 6.48 0.73 4.99
C GLY A 96 6.99 -0.52 5.67
N ALA A 97 8.05 -0.36 6.47
CA ALA A 97 8.65 -1.45 7.22
C ALA A 97 7.87 -1.84 8.49
N SER A 98 6.82 -1.10 8.85
CA SER A 98 6.07 -1.32 10.09
C SER A 98 6.95 -1.19 11.36
N THR A 99 6.61 -1.87 12.42
CA THR A 99 7.35 -1.86 13.69
C THR A 99 7.71 -3.27 14.13
N LYS A 100 8.79 -3.39 14.92
CA LYS A 100 9.21 -4.68 15.47
C LYS A 100 8.07 -5.38 16.22
N ALA A 101 7.32 -4.64 17.03
CA ALA A 101 6.22 -5.19 17.82
C ALA A 101 5.13 -5.83 16.95
N LEU A 102 4.79 -5.21 15.81
CA LEU A 102 3.81 -5.76 14.87
C LEU A 102 4.38 -6.94 14.09
N VAL A 103 5.58 -6.79 13.53
CA VAL A 103 6.17 -7.80 12.67
C VAL A 103 6.50 -9.08 13.43
N GLU A 104 7.14 -8.97 14.60
CA GLU A 104 7.46 -10.13 15.42
C GLU A 104 6.28 -10.62 16.25
N GLY A 105 5.55 -9.68 16.91
CA GLY A 105 4.51 -10.04 17.86
C GLY A 105 3.20 -10.51 17.22
N PHE A 106 2.86 -10.00 16.05
CA PHE A 106 1.60 -10.34 15.37
C PHE A 106 1.80 -11.25 14.17
N HIS A 107 2.82 -10.99 13.35
CA HIS A 107 3.08 -11.79 12.15
C HIS A 107 4.06 -12.96 12.38
N GLY A 108 4.79 -13.00 13.50
CA GLY A 108 5.76 -14.06 13.80
C GLY A 108 6.99 -14.07 12.87
N ILE A 109 7.33 -12.93 12.28
CA ILE A 109 8.41 -12.77 11.33
C ILE A 109 9.54 -11.96 11.98
N GLU A 110 10.80 -12.37 11.80
CA GLU A 110 11.95 -11.62 12.31
C GLU A 110 12.04 -10.22 11.69
N PHE A 111 12.11 -9.18 12.51
CA PHE A 111 12.27 -7.79 12.08
C PHE A 111 13.75 -7.45 11.83
N ALA A 112 14.33 -7.96 10.75
CA ALA A 112 15.73 -7.79 10.41
C ALA A 112 15.94 -6.86 9.22
N GLN A 113 16.87 -5.92 9.31
CA GLN A 113 17.27 -5.01 8.22
C GLN A 113 16.07 -4.28 7.55
N PRO A 114 15.19 -3.59 8.30
CA PRO A 114 13.92 -3.09 7.77
C PRO A 114 14.04 -2.15 6.56
N ALA A 115 15.08 -1.30 6.51
CA ALA A 115 15.29 -0.43 5.35
C ALA A 115 15.66 -1.21 4.09
N LYS A 116 16.49 -2.26 4.22
CA LYS A 116 16.84 -3.14 3.09
C LYS A 116 15.63 -3.90 2.58
N GLN A 117 14.83 -4.47 3.49
CA GLN A 117 13.58 -5.17 3.14
C GLN A 117 12.61 -4.23 2.44
N LEU A 118 12.43 -3.00 2.96
CA LEU A 118 11.58 -1.99 2.35
C LEU A 118 12.00 -1.68 0.90
N GLY A 119 13.30 -1.41 0.68
CA GLY A 119 13.83 -1.12 -0.65
C GLY A 119 13.68 -2.29 -1.62
N ALA A 120 14.05 -3.50 -1.19
CA ALA A 120 13.93 -4.70 -2.02
C ALA A 120 12.48 -4.98 -2.42
N THR A 121 11.56 -4.94 -1.46
CA THR A 121 10.13 -5.15 -1.72
C THR A 121 9.56 -4.07 -2.64
N THR A 122 9.86 -2.79 -2.39
CA THR A 122 9.36 -1.69 -3.25
C THR A 122 9.84 -1.85 -4.69
N LYS A 123 11.13 -2.13 -4.89
CA LYS A 123 11.69 -2.37 -6.21
C LYS A 123 11.02 -3.55 -6.93
N ALA A 124 10.85 -4.67 -6.23
CA ALA A 124 10.19 -5.85 -6.79
C ALA A 124 8.72 -5.57 -7.19
N VAL A 125 7.96 -4.88 -6.33
CA VAL A 125 6.58 -4.49 -6.60
C VAL A 125 6.51 -3.57 -7.83
N ARG A 126 7.36 -2.54 -7.90
CA ARG A 126 7.40 -1.61 -9.04
C ARG A 126 7.65 -2.34 -10.36
N ARG A 127 8.64 -3.24 -10.40
CA ARG A 127 8.97 -4.03 -11.60
C ARG A 127 7.78 -4.90 -12.05
N ILE A 128 7.11 -5.56 -11.11
CA ILE A 128 5.92 -6.38 -11.42
C ILE A 128 4.79 -5.51 -11.98
N LEU A 129 4.54 -4.33 -11.39
CA LEU A 129 3.53 -3.38 -11.87
C LEU A 129 3.89 -2.80 -13.25
N GLN A 130 5.17 -2.70 -13.60
CA GLN A 130 5.63 -2.31 -14.93
C GLN A 130 5.51 -3.44 -15.97
N GLY A 131 5.03 -4.63 -15.58
CA GLY A 131 4.85 -5.78 -16.46
C GLY A 131 6.09 -6.65 -16.62
N GLU A 132 7.09 -6.48 -15.77
CA GLU A 132 8.24 -7.38 -15.72
C GLU A 132 7.86 -8.72 -15.04
N ARG A 133 8.73 -9.71 -15.23
CA ARG A 133 8.59 -10.98 -14.52
C ARG A 133 9.02 -10.83 -13.06
N SER A 134 8.35 -11.58 -12.17
CA SER A 134 8.79 -11.72 -10.78
C SER A 134 10.22 -12.28 -10.70
N GLU A 135 10.92 -11.98 -9.62
CA GLU A 135 12.17 -12.66 -9.31
C GLU A 135 11.85 -14.02 -8.66
N VAL A 136 12.59 -15.04 -9.08
CA VAL A 136 12.53 -16.37 -8.47
C VAL A 136 13.89 -16.61 -7.83
N PRO A 137 13.93 -16.99 -6.53
CA PRO A 137 15.17 -17.40 -5.87
C PRO A 137 15.87 -18.55 -6.59
N ASP A 138 17.20 -18.53 -6.63
CA ASP A 138 18.02 -19.50 -7.37
C ASP A 138 17.89 -20.95 -6.87
N ASP A 139 17.43 -21.12 -5.65
CA ASP A 139 17.18 -22.43 -5.01
C ASP A 139 15.81 -23.02 -5.36
N LEU A 140 14.98 -22.31 -6.11
CA LEU A 140 13.67 -22.76 -6.56
C LEU A 140 13.70 -23.12 -8.05
N ASP A 141 13.32 -24.37 -8.37
CA ASP A 141 13.06 -24.80 -9.75
C ASP A 141 11.69 -24.30 -10.21
N ALA A 142 11.59 -23.00 -10.52
CA ALA A 142 10.33 -22.38 -10.91
C ALA A 142 10.54 -21.35 -12.04
N ARG A 143 9.53 -21.22 -12.89
CA ARG A 143 9.50 -20.21 -13.94
C ARG A 143 8.94 -18.89 -13.39
N ALA A 144 9.68 -17.80 -13.56
CA ALA A 144 9.21 -16.45 -13.25
C ALA A 144 7.93 -16.09 -14.02
N LEU A 145 6.94 -15.56 -13.33
CA LEU A 145 5.64 -15.16 -13.90
C LEU A 145 5.52 -13.64 -14.00
N LYS A 146 4.65 -13.19 -14.90
CA LYS A 146 4.17 -11.81 -14.96
C LYS A 146 2.84 -11.68 -14.25
N LEU A 147 2.52 -10.44 -13.83
CA LEU A 147 1.17 -10.12 -13.39
C LEU A 147 0.16 -10.45 -14.52
N GLY A 148 -0.96 -11.07 -14.17
CA GLY A 148 -2.01 -11.44 -15.12
C GLY A 148 -2.90 -10.28 -15.58
N GLN A 149 -2.71 -9.09 -14.99
CA GLN A 149 -3.39 -7.84 -15.35
C GLN A 149 -2.50 -6.98 -16.26
N ALA A 150 -3.09 -5.97 -16.89
CA ALA A 150 -2.33 -4.98 -17.66
C ALA A 150 -1.33 -4.25 -16.76
N PRO A 151 -0.14 -3.90 -17.26
CA PRO A 151 0.83 -3.11 -16.51
C PRO A 151 0.24 -1.80 -15.99
N GLN A 152 0.65 -1.39 -14.80
CA GLN A 152 0.22 -0.19 -14.10
C GLN A 152 1.42 0.73 -13.79
N PRO A 153 2.16 1.21 -14.80
CA PRO A 153 3.41 1.96 -14.57
C PRO A 153 3.18 3.29 -13.85
N GLU A 154 1.98 3.86 -13.97
CA GLU A 154 1.61 5.16 -13.37
C GLU A 154 1.08 5.02 -11.94
N LEU A 155 0.89 3.79 -11.42
CA LEU A 155 0.44 3.59 -10.05
C LEU A 155 1.46 4.17 -9.07
N GLN A 156 1.03 5.13 -8.28
CA GLN A 156 1.89 5.82 -7.34
C GLN A 156 2.24 4.93 -6.15
N ILE A 157 3.51 4.89 -5.78
CA ILE A 157 4.01 4.19 -4.59
C ILE A 157 4.60 5.22 -3.64
N TYR A 158 4.02 5.32 -2.44
CA TYR A 158 4.51 6.18 -1.37
C TYR A 158 5.20 5.32 -0.31
N ILE A 159 6.32 5.80 0.19
CA ILE A 159 7.16 5.06 1.14
C ILE A 159 7.16 5.78 2.48
N ALA A 160 6.74 5.10 3.55
CA ALA A 160 6.87 5.59 4.91
C ALA A 160 8.32 5.43 5.38
N ALA A 161 9.01 6.56 5.57
CA ALA A 161 10.41 6.62 5.93
C ALA A 161 10.62 7.55 7.12
N MET A 162 10.99 6.99 8.29
CA MET A 162 11.19 7.76 9.53
C MET A 162 12.66 7.86 9.97
N GLY A 163 13.53 6.99 9.50
CA GLY A 163 14.95 6.99 9.84
C GLY A 163 15.85 7.31 8.64
N PRO A 164 17.09 7.76 8.84
CA PRO A 164 17.99 8.17 7.74
C PRO A 164 18.10 7.13 6.62
N ARG A 165 18.29 5.85 6.97
CA ARG A 165 18.40 4.75 5.99
C ARG A 165 17.11 4.55 5.19
N ALA A 166 15.94 4.67 5.83
CA ALA A 166 14.66 4.54 5.15
C ALA A 166 14.39 5.75 4.23
N VAL A 167 14.81 6.95 4.65
CA VAL A 167 14.74 8.17 3.81
C VAL A 167 15.61 8.02 2.57
N THR A 168 16.85 7.50 2.71
CA THR A 168 17.69 7.20 1.55
C THR A 168 17.00 6.23 0.59
N VAL A 169 16.46 5.13 1.11
CA VAL A 169 15.69 4.15 0.30
C VAL A 169 14.52 4.83 -0.41
N ALA A 170 13.77 5.68 0.28
CA ALA A 170 12.63 6.37 -0.34
C ALA A 170 13.03 7.35 -1.45
N ALA A 171 14.22 7.96 -1.34
CA ALA A 171 14.75 8.89 -2.34
C ALA A 171 15.32 8.18 -3.59
N GLU A 172 15.65 6.90 -3.49
CA GLU A 172 16.22 6.08 -4.57
C GLU A 172 15.15 5.32 -5.38
N GLN A 173 13.90 5.28 -4.92
CA GLN A 173 12.78 4.54 -5.53
C GLN A 173 11.81 5.46 -6.29
#